data_edddc5e8c66d3fe812344fd0fe82feff
#
_entry.id   edddc5e8c66d3fe812344fd0fe82feff
#
_cell.length_a   1.000
_cell.length_b   1.000
_cell.length_c   1.000
_cell.angle_alpha   90.00
_cell.angle_beta   90.00
_cell.angle_gamma   90.00
#
_symmetry.space_group_name_H-M   'P 1'
#
loop_
_entity.id
_entity.type
_entity.pdbx_description
1 polymer ?
#
loop_
_entity_poly.entity_id
_entity_poly.type
_entity_poly.pdbx_seq_one_letter_code
_entity_poly.pdbx_strand_id
1 'polypeptide(L)'
;MGRQHTHSTWLSLECCYPSGPIMSDHIKLFIPGPVEVRKDILDAQAKWMIGHRGKPFETLYAGIQSKLKQVFYTQSRVFVSTSSGTGLWEGAARNCVTDDPSRGVLATVCGAFSERWADVFERNGKATDWLRVEEGKAIKPEMVRDALLARKADATKQPYDAIAIVHNETSCGVTNPLAKIVAVVKDISPDTLILVDAVSSLAGVKIPFDELGLDVLLTSSQKCFGLPPGLSFAAVSDRAMAMAATIKNRGYYFDFIELEKFGQKNNTPSTPAISLMYALDKQLDDMLAEGLDNRFARHAKLAQMTRDWATEMFALFPEKGYESDTVTCVANTRKTDIGALNKFLAARGQNVSDGYGELKGKTFRIAHMADTTEQDMLELFDAMNAFLKQ
;
A
#
# COMPACT_ATOMS: atom_id res chain seq x y z
N MET A 1 34.38 21.20 64.05
CA MET A 1 34.09 21.60 62.67
C MET A 1 33.10 20.58 62.10
N GLY A 2 31.81 20.91 62.19
CA GLY A 2 30.72 20.01 61.75
C GLY A 2 30.45 20.18 60.26
N ARG A 3 30.31 19.08 59.53
CA ARG A 3 29.78 19.07 58.17
C ARG A 3 28.26 18.82 58.24
N GLN A 4 27.51 19.78 57.81
CA GLN A 4 26.07 19.66 57.61
C GLN A 4 25.80 18.84 56.33
N HIS A 5 25.02 17.77 56.47
CA HIS A 5 24.41 17.04 55.33
C HIS A 5 23.12 17.75 54.93
N THR A 6 23.08 18.30 53.74
CA THR A 6 21.89 18.82 53.14
C THR A 6 21.08 17.65 52.52
N HIS A 7 19.93 17.35 53.07
CA HIS A 7 18.93 16.47 52.45
C HIS A 7 18.26 17.20 51.25
N SER A 8 18.45 16.72 50.03
CA SER A 8 17.66 17.13 48.89
C SER A 8 16.33 16.38 48.92
N THR A 9 15.25 17.11 49.18
CA THR A 9 13.88 16.64 49.04
C THR A 9 13.54 16.61 47.56
N TRP A 10 13.36 15.41 47.01
CA TRP A 10 12.73 15.23 45.72
C TRP A 10 11.22 15.47 45.86
N LEU A 11 10.72 16.56 45.32
CA LEU A 11 9.29 16.82 45.12
C LEU A 11 8.78 15.83 44.07
N SER A 12 7.95 14.87 44.50
CA SER A 12 7.13 14.06 43.61
C SER A 12 6.10 14.96 42.95
N LEU A 13 6.26 15.28 41.68
CA LEU A 13 5.20 15.83 40.83
C LEU A 13 4.17 14.73 40.61
N GLU A 14 3.16 14.66 41.47
CA GLU A 14 1.91 13.95 41.14
C GLU A 14 1.28 14.67 39.96
N CYS A 15 1.37 14.06 38.77
CA CYS A 15 0.58 14.45 37.61
C CYS A 15 -0.90 14.13 37.92
N CYS A 16 -1.63 15.13 38.40
CA CYS A 16 -3.10 15.06 38.48
C CYS A 16 -3.66 15.01 37.05
N TYR A 17 -3.93 13.81 36.55
CA TYR A 17 -4.82 13.65 35.41
C TYR A 17 -6.26 13.91 35.89
N PRO A 18 -7.06 14.74 35.22
CA PRO A 18 -8.46 14.94 35.58
C PRO A 18 -9.21 13.61 35.40
N SER A 19 -9.82 13.10 36.48
CA SER A 19 -10.70 11.95 36.47
C SER A 19 -12.09 12.34 35.95
N GLY A 20 -12.19 12.69 34.67
CA GLY A 20 -13.45 12.73 33.94
C GLY A 20 -13.66 11.41 33.18
N PRO A 21 -14.89 11.06 32.77
CA PRO A 21 -15.08 9.92 31.91
C PRO A 21 -14.23 10.16 30.66
N ILE A 22 -13.24 9.30 30.42
CA ILE A 22 -12.47 9.27 29.17
C ILE A 22 -13.50 8.88 28.10
N MET A 23 -14.14 9.87 27.46
CA MET A 23 -14.68 9.65 26.14
C MET A 23 -13.50 9.15 25.32
N SER A 24 -13.60 7.96 24.77
CA SER A 24 -12.52 7.44 23.94
C SER A 24 -12.31 8.43 22.81
N ASP A 25 -11.20 9.19 22.84
CA ASP A 25 -10.80 10.12 21.77
C ASP A 25 -10.46 9.39 20.46
N HIS A 26 -10.87 8.11 20.36
CA HIS A 26 -10.61 7.26 19.23
C HIS A 26 -11.59 7.57 18.09
N ILE A 27 -11.05 8.00 16.97
CA ILE A 27 -11.78 8.17 15.71
C ILE A 27 -11.43 7.01 14.79
N LYS A 28 -12.42 6.16 14.49
CA LYS A 28 -12.27 5.05 13.55
C LYS A 28 -12.03 5.58 12.13
N LEU A 29 -11.02 5.05 11.47
CA LEU A 29 -10.50 5.57 10.20
C LEU A 29 -11.10 4.83 9.00
N PHE A 30 -12.06 5.43 8.32
CA PHE A 30 -12.54 4.96 7.00
C PHE A 30 -11.81 5.68 5.85
N ILE A 31 -10.53 6.00 6.05
CA ILE A 31 -9.66 6.68 5.08
C ILE A 31 -8.74 5.67 4.38
N PRO A 32 -8.31 5.91 3.12
CA PRO A 32 -7.50 4.95 2.37
C PRO A 32 -6.02 4.89 2.79
N GLY A 33 -5.71 5.29 4.00
CA GLY A 33 -4.43 5.12 4.65
C GLY A 33 -3.82 6.40 5.21
N PRO A 34 -3.24 6.28 6.44
CA PRO A 34 -3.22 5.08 7.26
C PRO A 34 -4.62 4.63 7.65
N VAL A 35 -4.86 3.31 7.58
CA VAL A 35 -6.17 2.72 7.91
C VAL A 35 -6.33 2.52 9.40
N GLU A 36 -7.56 2.18 9.82
CA GLU A 36 -7.83 1.71 11.18
C GLU A 36 -6.95 0.51 11.53
N VAL A 37 -6.39 0.53 12.74
CA VAL A 37 -5.57 -0.58 13.27
C VAL A 37 -6.21 -1.09 14.55
N ARG A 38 -6.49 -2.38 14.61
CA ARG A 38 -7.07 -3.02 15.83
C ARG A 38 -6.16 -2.82 17.05
N LYS A 39 -6.80 -2.65 18.20
CA LYS A 39 -6.09 -2.41 19.46
C LYS A 39 -5.10 -3.52 19.83
N ASP A 40 -5.46 -4.78 19.61
CA ASP A 40 -4.60 -5.94 19.89
C ASP A 40 -3.35 -6.00 18.97
N ILE A 41 -3.44 -5.46 17.74
CA ILE A 41 -2.30 -5.28 16.84
C ILE A 41 -1.39 -4.14 17.33
N LEU A 42 -1.98 -3.04 17.84
CA LEU A 42 -1.20 -1.97 18.46
C LEU A 42 -0.48 -2.48 19.70
N ASP A 43 -1.15 -3.27 20.54
CA ASP A 43 -0.58 -3.85 21.77
C ASP A 43 0.53 -4.87 21.50
N ALA A 44 0.47 -5.57 20.36
CA ALA A 44 1.53 -6.51 19.96
C ALA A 44 2.90 -5.83 19.80
N GLN A 45 2.94 -4.50 19.60
CA GLN A 45 4.18 -3.73 19.51
C GLN A 45 4.87 -3.52 20.87
N ALA A 46 4.16 -3.69 21.99
CA ALA A 46 4.66 -3.42 23.34
C ALA A 46 5.48 -4.58 23.96
N LYS A 47 6.01 -5.46 23.10
CA LYS A 47 6.92 -6.53 23.51
C LYS A 47 8.33 -6.00 23.78
N TRP A 48 9.10 -6.68 24.65
CA TRP A 48 10.50 -6.37 24.89
C TRP A 48 11.32 -6.41 23.59
N MET A 49 12.24 -5.45 23.45
CA MET A 49 13.15 -5.41 22.30
C MET A 49 14.08 -6.64 22.31
N ILE A 50 14.40 -7.12 21.11
CA ILE A 50 15.39 -8.16 20.86
C ILE A 50 16.52 -7.61 19.97
N GLY A 51 17.71 -8.19 20.10
CA GLY A 51 18.83 -7.83 19.22
C GLY A 51 18.59 -8.35 17.80
N HIS A 52 18.58 -7.47 16.81
CA HIS A 52 18.28 -7.81 15.40
C HIS A 52 19.38 -8.64 14.70
N ARG A 53 20.50 -8.91 15.36
CA ARG A 53 21.57 -9.82 14.88
C ARG A 53 21.61 -11.16 15.63
N GLY A 54 20.61 -11.42 16.48
CA GLY A 54 20.53 -12.64 17.30
C GLY A 54 19.48 -13.63 16.83
N LYS A 55 19.59 -14.85 17.33
CA LYS A 55 18.68 -15.96 17.00
C LYS A 55 17.18 -15.65 17.18
N PRO A 56 16.75 -14.91 18.22
CA PRO A 56 15.33 -14.56 18.35
C PRO A 56 14.80 -13.76 17.18
N PHE A 57 15.59 -12.83 16.62
CA PHE A 57 15.21 -12.05 15.45
C PHE A 57 15.18 -12.92 14.18
N GLU A 58 16.17 -13.79 13.98
CA GLU A 58 16.19 -14.72 12.85
C GLU A 58 14.93 -15.60 12.83
N THR A 59 14.47 -16.06 14.00
CA THR A 59 13.26 -16.86 14.14
C THR A 59 12.01 -16.05 13.80
N LEU A 60 11.89 -14.82 14.32
CA LEU A 60 10.80 -13.90 14.00
C LEU A 60 10.75 -13.60 12.49
N TYR A 61 11.89 -13.25 11.91
CA TYR A 61 11.98 -12.92 10.48
C TYR A 61 11.62 -14.12 9.59
N ALA A 62 12.11 -15.32 9.91
CA ALA A 62 11.77 -16.55 9.17
C ALA A 62 10.26 -16.86 9.22
N GLY A 63 9.62 -16.69 10.38
CA GLY A 63 8.17 -16.85 10.53
C GLY A 63 7.40 -15.85 9.66
N ILE A 64 7.78 -14.59 9.72
CA ILE A 64 7.19 -13.53 8.88
C ILE A 64 7.36 -13.84 7.39
N GLN A 65 8.56 -14.25 6.95
CA GLN A 65 8.81 -14.59 5.54
C GLN A 65 7.91 -15.72 5.05
N SER A 66 7.73 -16.79 5.84
CA SER A 66 6.87 -17.91 5.48
C SER A 66 5.40 -17.48 5.31
N LYS A 67 4.91 -16.58 6.15
CA LYS A 67 3.54 -16.06 6.10
C LYS A 67 3.34 -15.05 4.95
N LEU A 68 4.30 -14.15 4.74
CA LEU A 68 4.26 -13.20 3.62
C LEU A 68 4.23 -13.92 2.27
N LYS A 69 5.01 -14.99 2.09
CA LYS A 69 4.98 -15.79 0.86
C LYS A 69 3.59 -16.32 0.55
N GLN A 70 2.81 -16.71 1.55
CA GLN A 70 1.43 -17.15 1.37
C GLN A 70 0.54 -15.99 0.91
N VAL A 71 0.67 -14.79 1.51
CA VAL A 71 -0.12 -13.60 1.14
C VAL A 71 0.20 -13.11 -0.27
N PHE A 72 1.46 -13.24 -0.69
CA PHE A 72 1.91 -12.88 -2.04
C PHE A 72 1.69 -13.99 -3.09
N TYR A 73 1.27 -15.19 -2.67
CA TYR A 73 1.16 -16.37 -3.53
C TYR A 73 2.47 -16.64 -4.29
N THR A 74 3.59 -16.72 -3.55
CA THR A 74 4.92 -16.85 -4.16
C THR A 74 5.83 -17.81 -3.40
N GLN A 75 6.73 -18.48 -4.14
CA GLN A 75 7.89 -19.16 -3.60
C GLN A 75 9.15 -18.28 -3.69
N SER A 76 9.08 -17.17 -4.39
CA SER A 76 10.17 -16.21 -4.51
C SER A 76 10.47 -15.51 -3.18
N ARG A 77 11.47 -14.64 -3.15
CA ARG A 77 11.83 -13.80 -2.00
C ARG A 77 10.80 -12.70 -1.76
N VAL A 78 10.56 -12.39 -0.49
CA VAL A 78 9.76 -11.22 -0.10
C VAL A 78 10.61 -10.34 0.79
N PHE A 79 10.99 -9.17 0.29
CA PHE A 79 11.76 -8.20 1.07
C PHE A 79 10.86 -7.45 2.04
N VAL A 80 11.36 -7.22 3.25
CA VAL A 80 10.75 -6.38 4.28
C VAL A 80 11.66 -5.19 4.50
N SER A 81 11.13 -3.98 4.32
CA SER A 81 11.87 -2.74 4.51
C SER A 81 11.18 -1.83 5.52
N THR A 82 11.97 -1.11 6.32
CA THR A 82 11.48 -0.06 7.21
C THR A 82 11.29 1.20 6.38
N SER A 83 10.15 1.28 5.69
CA SER A 83 9.80 2.41 4.83
C SER A 83 8.30 2.43 4.53
N SER A 84 7.84 3.43 3.80
CA SER A 84 6.56 3.41 3.10
C SER A 84 6.69 2.71 1.74
N GLY A 85 5.57 2.41 1.06
CA GLY A 85 5.57 1.87 -0.31
C GLY A 85 6.38 2.72 -1.29
N THR A 86 6.43 4.05 -1.10
CA THR A 86 7.23 4.97 -1.92
C THR A 86 8.73 4.64 -1.90
N GLY A 87 9.25 4.13 -0.77
CA GLY A 87 10.65 3.67 -0.72
C GLY A 87 10.89 2.49 -1.67
N LEU A 88 9.95 1.55 -1.76
CA LEU A 88 10.05 0.44 -2.71
C LEU A 88 9.80 0.85 -4.16
N TRP A 89 9.09 1.94 -4.43
CA TRP A 89 9.04 2.55 -5.77
C TRP A 89 10.44 2.95 -6.24
N GLU A 90 11.19 3.64 -5.35
CA GLU A 90 12.59 3.99 -5.63
C GLU A 90 13.46 2.74 -5.76
N GLY A 91 13.26 1.76 -4.87
CA GLY A 91 13.93 0.45 -4.97
C GLY A 91 13.70 -0.20 -6.33
N ALA A 92 12.46 -0.28 -6.81
CA ALA A 92 12.12 -0.84 -8.12
C ALA A 92 12.77 -0.04 -9.27
N ALA A 93 12.72 1.29 -9.23
CA ALA A 93 13.34 2.16 -10.23
C ALA A 93 14.86 1.92 -10.35
N ARG A 94 15.54 1.79 -9.21
CA ARG A 94 17.01 1.65 -9.16
C ARG A 94 17.53 0.25 -9.41
N ASN A 95 16.70 -0.79 -9.19
CA ASN A 95 17.11 -2.18 -9.36
C ASN A 95 16.59 -2.82 -10.66
N CYS A 96 15.55 -2.26 -11.28
CA CYS A 96 14.88 -2.88 -12.42
C CYS A 96 14.97 -2.06 -13.73
N VAL A 97 15.48 -0.83 -13.68
CA VAL A 97 15.60 0.03 -14.86
C VAL A 97 17.04 0.51 -15.02
N THR A 98 17.63 0.27 -16.18
CA THR A 98 19.00 0.69 -16.50
C THR A 98 19.11 2.20 -16.70
N ASP A 99 20.33 2.72 -16.82
CA ASP A 99 20.59 4.13 -17.17
C ASP A 99 20.65 4.34 -18.69
N ASP A 100 20.34 3.32 -19.50
CA ASP A 100 20.32 3.41 -20.96
C ASP A 100 19.05 4.15 -21.43
N PRO A 101 19.16 5.34 -22.02
CA PRO A 101 18.01 6.14 -22.45
C PRO A 101 17.25 5.53 -23.64
N SER A 102 17.85 4.53 -24.32
CA SER A 102 17.16 3.79 -25.39
C SER A 102 16.19 2.72 -24.83
N ARG A 103 16.30 2.38 -23.55
CA ARG A 103 15.48 1.38 -22.84
C ARG A 103 14.42 2.05 -21.98
N GLY A 104 14.63 2.15 -20.67
CA GLY A 104 13.76 2.87 -19.75
C GLY A 104 12.51 2.10 -19.31
N VAL A 105 11.48 2.81 -18.88
CA VAL A 105 10.25 2.25 -18.31
C VAL A 105 9.01 2.82 -18.98
N LEU A 106 7.99 1.97 -19.23
CA LEU A 106 6.64 2.42 -19.58
C LEU A 106 5.84 2.55 -18.27
N ALA A 107 5.54 3.78 -17.84
CA ALA A 107 4.73 4.05 -16.66
C ALA A 107 3.26 4.23 -17.04
N THR A 108 2.37 3.39 -16.49
CA THR A 108 0.92 3.53 -16.71
C THR A 108 0.34 4.47 -15.67
N VAL A 109 -0.32 5.55 -16.12
CA VAL A 109 -0.77 6.65 -15.25
C VAL A 109 -2.29 6.86 -15.38
N CYS A 110 -3.02 6.62 -14.30
CA CYS A 110 -4.47 6.78 -14.22
C CYS A 110 -4.94 7.58 -12.99
N GLY A 111 -4.02 8.23 -12.29
CA GLY A 111 -4.29 9.11 -11.16
C GLY A 111 -3.02 9.52 -10.42
N ALA A 112 -3.19 10.13 -9.24
CA ALA A 112 -2.11 10.81 -8.54
C ALA A 112 -0.98 9.90 -8.02
N PHE A 113 -1.27 8.64 -7.67
CA PHE A 113 -0.23 7.74 -7.16
C PHE A 113 0.57 7.11 -8.30
N SER A 114 -0.06 6.74 -9.39
CA SER A 114 0.62 6.27 -10.60
C SER A 114 1.47 7.39 -11.25
N GLU A 115 0.98 8.63 -11.27
CA GLU A 115 1.75 9.80 -11.68
C GLU A 115 3.00 10.00 -10.82
N ARG A 116 2.85 9.93 -9.49
CA ARG A 116 3.98 10.05 -8.57
C ARG A 116 5.02 8.94 -8.77
N TRP A 117 4.60 7.72 -9.07
CA TRP A 117 5.55 6.64 -9.32
C TRP A 117 6.34 6.87 -10.62
N ALA A 118 5.67 7.38 -11.67
CA ALA A 118 6.35 7.81 -12.89
C ALA A 118 7.39 8.92 -12.62
N ASP A 119 7.04 9.93 -11.80
CA ASP A 119 7.96 10.98 -11.34
C ASP A 119 9.16 10.41 -10.54
N VAL A 120 8.95 9.35 -9.74
CA VAL A 120 10.04 8.67 -9.03
C VAL A 120 11.06 8.05 -10.01
N PHE A 121 10.62 7.44 -11.13
CA PHE A 121 11.54 6.94 -12.15
C PHE A 121 12.37 8.09 -12.74
N GLU A 122 11.74 9.19 -13.14
CA GLU A 122 12.42 10.36 -13.71
C GLU A 122 13.42 10.97 -12.72
N ARG A 123 13.05 11.15 -11.47
CA ARG A 123 13.93 11.68 -10.40
C ARG A 123 15.11 10.75 -10.08
N ASN A 124 15.00 9.46 -10.39
CA ASN A 124 16.11 8.52 -10.34
C ASN A 124 16.90 8.45 -11.65
N GLY A 125 16.67 9.39 -12.58
CA GLY A 125 17.40 9.50 -13.84
C GLY A 125 17.04 8.45 -14.88
N LYS A 126 15.85 7.79 -14.74
CA LYS A 126 15.41 6.75 -15.67
C LYS A 126 14.59 7.34 -16.80
N ALA A 127 14.88 6.92 -18.04
CA ALA A 127 14.05 7.25 -19.18
C ALA A 127 12.63 6.69 -18.95
N THR A 128 11.61 7.54 -19.01
CA THR A 128 10.24 7.19 -18.63
C THR A 128 9.27 7.65 -19.72
N ASP A 129 8.56 6.70 -20.32
CA ASP A 129 7.44 6.99 -21.21
C ASP A 129 6.13 6.84 -20.42
N TRP A 130 5.24 7.83 -20.56
CA TRP A 130 4.00 7.92 -19.79
C TRP A 130 2.81 7.47 -20.63
N LEU A 131 2.18 6.35 -20.28
CA LEU A 131 0.89 5.95 -20.82
C LEU A 131 -0.23 6.47 -19.91
N ARG A 132 -0.77 7.65 -20.23
CA ARG A 132 -1.71 8.37 -19.36
C ARG A 132 -3.16 8.24 -19.86
N VAL A 133 -4.08 8.08 -18.92
CA VAL A 133 -5.53 8.23 -19.10
C VAL A 133 -6.07 9.30 -18.14
N GLU A 134 -7.32 9.73 -18.35
CA GLU A 134 -8.01 10.64 -17.45
C GLU A 134 -8.23 9.98 -16.08
N GLU A 135 -8.25 10.79 -15.01
CA GLU A 135 -8.58 10.33 -13.67
C GLU A 135 -9.98 9.69 -13.64
N GLY A 136 -10.06 8.54 -12.98
CA GLY A 136 -11.28 7.74 -12.96
C GLY A 136 -11.38 6.71 -14.10
N LYS A 137 -10.51 6.76 -15.12
CA LYS A 137 -10.42 5.76 -16.17
C LYS A 137 -9.35 4.71 -15.86
N ALA A 138 -9.60 3.46 -16.29
CA ALA A 138 -8.62 2.39 -16.15
C ALA A 138 -7.66 2.36 -17.35
N ILE A 139 -6.43 1.92 -17.10
CA ILE A 139 -5.50 1.51 -18.16
C ILE A 139 -6.01 0.24 -18.80
N LYS A 140 -6.26 0.28 -20.10
CA LYS A 140 -6.79 -0.85 -20.87
C LYS A 140 -5.64 -1.68 -21.48
N PRO A 141 -5.80 -3.02 -21.59
CA PRO A 141 -4.79 -3.89 -22.22
C PRO A 141 -4.40 -3.45 -23.64
N GLU A 142 -5.38 -3.02 -24.44
CA GLU A 142 -5.17 -2.53 -25.80
C GLU A 142 -4.29 -1.29 -25.85
N MET A 143 -4.39 -0.37 -24.89
CA MET A 143 -3.52 0.81 -24.80
C MET A 143 -2.07 0.41 -24.54
N VAL A 144 -1.85 -0.57 -23.67
CA VAL A 144 -0.52 -1.13 -23.41
C VAL A 144 0.02 -1.84 -24.64
N ARG A 145 -0.83 -2.61 -25.35
CA ARG A 145 -0.49 -3.25 -26.62
C ARG A 145 0.02 -2.24 -27.62
N ASP A 146 -0.72 -1.17 -27.86
CA ASP A 146 -0.39 -0.14 -28.82
C ASP A 146 0.92 0.56 -28.47
N ALA A 147 1.14 0.90 -27.21
CA ALA A 147 2.38 1.50 -26.72
C ALA A 147 3.60 0.57 -26.94
N LEU A 148 3.48 -0.72 -26.64
CA LEU A 148 4.55 -1.69 -26.85
C LEU A 148 4.85 -1.93 -28.33
N LEU A 149 3.82 -1.98 -29.19
CA LEU A 149 4.00 -2.10 -30.65
C LEU A 149 4.64 -0.85 -31.24
N ALA A 150 4.22 0.35 -30.82
CA ALA A 150 4.85 1.61 -31.23
C ALA A 150 6.33 1.65 -30.83
N ARG A 151 6.63 1.22 -29.59
CA ARG A 151 8.02 1.10 -29.11
C ARG A 151 8.84 0.15 -29.98
N LYS A 152 8.29 -1.01 -30.34
CA LYS A 152 8.94 -2.03 -31.15
C LYS A 152 9.19 -1.54 -32.60
N ALA A 153 8.34 -0.67 -33.11
CA ALA A 153 8.47 -0.08 -34.47
C ALA A 153 9.51 1.05 -34.56
N ASP A 154 9.92 1.63 -33.44
CA ASP A 154 10.92 2.70 -33.37
C ASP A 154 12.33 2.11 -33.40
N ALA A 155 13.00 2.22 -34.53
CA ALA A 155 14.37 1.72 -34.73
C ALA A 155 15.42 2.38 -33.82
N THR A 156 15.11 3.53 -33.19
CA THR A 156 16.02 4.24 -32.27
C THR A 156 15.90 3.76 -30.84
N LYS A 157 14.93 2.89 -30.55
CA LYS A 157 14.61 2.41 -29.21
C LYS A 157 14.84 0.90 -29.08
N GLN A 158 15.17 0.50 -27.85
CA GLN A 158 15.18 -0.90 -27.43
C GLN A 158 13.88 -1.24 -26.70
N PRO A 159 13.51 -2.50 -26.51
CA PRO A 159 12.43 -2.87 -25.62
C PRO A 159 12.60 -2.21 -24.25
N TYR A 160 11.49 -1.85 -23.60
CA TYR A 160 11.55 -1.33 -22.24
C TYR A 160 12.22 -2.31 -21.28
N ASP A 161 13.01 -1.81 -20.32
CA ASP A 161 13.48 -2.60 -19.20
C ASP A 161 12.31 -3.08 -18.36
N ALA A 162 11.31 -2.20 -18.15
CA ALA A 162 10.16 -2.50 -17.31
C ALA A 162 8.89 -1.78 -17.78
N ILE A 163 7.74 -2.34 -17.37
CA ILE A 163 6.46 -1.63 -17.29
C ILE A 163 6.07 -1.46 -15.82
N ALA A 164 5.67 -0.26 -15.41
CA ALA A 164 5.20 0.05 -14.07
C ALA A 164 3.68 0.21 -14.06
N ILE A 165 2.99 -0.60 -13.27
CA ILE A 165 1.52 -0.67 -13.19
C ILE A 165 1.08 -0.45 -11.75
N VAL A 166 0.30 0.60 -11.49
CA VAL A 166 -0.45 0.73 -10.24
C VAL A 166 -1.70 -0.12 -10.37
N HIS A 167 -1.79 -1.23 -9.62
CA HIS A 167 -2.93 -2.13 -9.68
C HIS A 167 -4.22 -1.44 -9.22
N ASN A 168 -4.14 -0.72 -8.10
CA ASN A 168 -5.28 -0.01 -7.50
C ASN A 168 -4.94 1.45 -7.25
N GLU A 169 -5.49 2.36 -8.07
CA GLU A 169 -5.26 3.80 -7.94
C GLU A 169 -6.16 4.39 -6.85
N THR A 170 -5.57 4.63 -5.72
CA THR A 170 -6.28 5.06 -4.49
C THR A 170 -6.91 6.44 -4.61
N SER A 171 -6.36 7.32 -5.46
CA SER A 171 -6.85 8.69 -5.60
C SER A 171 -8.24 8.76 -6.20
N CYS A 172 -8.55 7.86 -7.13
CA CYS A 172 -9.80 7.82 -7.88
C CYS A 172 -10.60 6.50 -7.74
N GLY A 173 -10.10 5.52 -6.96
CA GLY A 173 -10.80 4.25 -6.70
C GLY A 173 -10.89 3.31 -7.91
N VAL A 174 -9.89 3.35 -8.80
CA VAL A 174 -9.80 2.51 -10.00
C VAL A 174 -8.91 1.31 -9.75
N THR A 175 -9.36 0.11 -10.16
CA THR A 175 -8.55 -1.11 -10.24
C THR A 175 -8.25 -1.42 -11.70
N ASN A 176 -6.98 -1.44 -12.08
CA ASN A 176 -6.54 -1.80 -13.42
C ASN A 176 -6.62 -3.32 -13.65
N PRO A 177 -6.99 -3.80 -14.85
CA PRO A 177 -7.16 -5.23 -15.15
C PRO A 177 -5.80 -5.94 -15.32
N LEU A 178 -5.07 -6.12 -14.19
CA LEU A 178 -3.68 -6.54 -14.13
C LEU A 178 -3.40 -7.80 -14.96
N ALA A 179 -4.18 -8.87 -14.78
CA ALA A 179 -3.93 -10.13 -15.48
C ALA A 179 -4.01 -9.98 -17.01
N LYS A 180 -4.94 -9.15 -17.51
CA LYS A 180 -5.07 -8.88 -18.96
C LYS A 180 -3.91 -8.02 -19.48
N ILE A 181 -3.46 -7.04 -18.69
CA ILE A 181 -2.28 -6.22 -19.04
C ILE A 181 -1.03 -7.09 -19.07
N VAL A 182 -0.82 -7.92 -18.06
CA VAL A 182 0.30 -8.87 -17.99
C VAL A 182 0.35 -9.80 -19.19
N ALA A 183 -0.80 -10.34 -19.61
CA ALA A 183 -0.87 -11.20 -20.79
C ALA A 183 -0.41 -10.47 -22.07
N VAL A 184 -0.80 -9.22 -22.24
CA VAL A 184 -0.34 -8.39 -23.37
C VAL A 184 1.15 -8.13 -23.33
N VAL A 185 1.71 -7.81 -22.16
CA VAL A 185 3.16 -7.57 -22.01
C VAL A 185 3.95 -8.82 -22.38
N LYS A 186 3.54 -9.98 -21.87
CA LYS A 186 4.19 -11.26 -22.15
C LYS A 186 4.12 -11.69 -23.62
N ASP A 187 3.03 -11.34 -24.31
CA ASP A 187 2.84 -11.62 -25.73
C ASP A 187 3.76 -10.76 -26.63
N ILE A 188 3.89 -9.48 -26.34
CA ILE A 188 4.55 -8.51 -27.22
C ILE A 188 6.01 -8.25 -26.85
N SER A 189 6.31 -8.17 -25.56
CA SER A 189 7.62 -7.82 -25.01
C SER A 189 7.98 -8.70 -23.81
N PRO A 190 8.19 -10.02 -24.00
CA PRO A 190 8.35 -11.00 -22.92
C PRO A 190 9.57 -10.70 -22.01
N ASP A 191 10.56 -9.98 -22.49
CA ASP A 191 11.75 -9.60 -21.73
C ASP A 191 11.55 -8.37 -20.85
N THR A 192 10.49 -7.58 -21.07
CA THR A 192 10.15 -6.44 -20.22
C THR A 192 9.71 -6.91 -18.83
N LEU A 193 10.33 -6.36 -17.78
CA LEU A 193 9.96 -6.66 -16.40
C LEU A 193 8.60 -6.04 -16.05
N ILE A 194 7.81 -6.75 -15.26
CA ILE A 194 6.48 -6.30 -14.83
C ILE A 194 6.53 -5.88 -13.37
N LEU A 195 6.51 -4.56 -13.12
CA LEU A 195 6.56 -3.95 -11.79
C LEU A 195 5.16 -3.51 -11.39
N VAL A 196 4.67 -3.98 -10.25
CA VAL A 196 3.30 -3.73 -9.80
C VAL A 196 3.29 -3.07 -8.42
N ASP A 197 2.68 -1.89 -8.35
CA ASP A 197 2.25 -1.30 -7.08
C ASP A 197 0.87 -1.85 -6.71
N ALA A 198 0.82 -2.58 -5.61
CA ALA A 198 -0.41 -3.07 -4.99
C ALA A 198 -0.57 -2.53 -3.55
N VAL A 199 -0.05 -1.34 -3.29
CA VAL A 199 -0.05 -0.72 -1.94
C VAL A 199 -1.44 -0.69 -1.34
N SER A 200 -2.47 -0.35 -2.10
CA SER A 200 -3.84 -0.25 -1.59
C SER A 200 -4.73 -1.44 -1.93
N SER A 201 -4.17 -2.53 -2.48
CA SER A 201 -4.96 -3.70 -2.88
C SER A 201 -4.46 -5.03 -2.34
N LEU A 202 -3.14 -5.26 -2.23
CA LEU A 202 -2.61 -6.53 -1.73
C LEU A 202 -3.07 -6.79 -0.30
N ALA A 203 -3.44 -8.03 0.01
CA ALA A 203 -4.11 -8.48 1.21
C ALA A 203 -5.60 -8.08 1.34
N GLY A 204 -6.13 -7.25 0.43
CA GLY A 204 -7.57 -6.99 0.27
C GLY A 204 -8.16 -7.71 -0.93
N VAL A 205 -7.32 -7.99 -1.96
CA VAL A 205 -7.70 -8.79 -3.13
C VAL A 205 -6.58 -9.77 -3.47
N LYS A 206 -6.92 -10.85 -4.18
CA LYS A 206 -5.96 -11.86 -4.62
C LYS A 206 -5.10 -11.33 -5.77
N ILE A 207 -3.77 -11.35 -5.58
CA ILE A 207 -2.79 -11.03 -6.62
C ILE A 207 -1.72 -12.15 -6.60
N PRO A 208 -1.91 -13.23 -7.37
CA PRO A 208 -1.01 -14.37 -7.33
C PRO A 208 0.28 -14.07 -8.11
N PHE A 209 1.34 -13.68 -7.39
CA PHE A 209 2.60 -13.21 -7.96
C PHE A 209 3.22 -14.20 -8.94
N ASP A 210 3.39 -15.47 -8.53
CA ASP A 210 4.03 -16.49 -9.38
C ASP A 210 3.16 -16.87 -10.57
N GLU A 211 1.86 -17.06 -10.37
CA GLU A 211 0.90 -17.42 -11.44
C GLU A 211 0.84 -16.34 -12.52
N LEU A 212 0.76 -15.07 -12.11
CA LEU A 212 0.79 -13.93 -13.02
C LEU A 212 2.19 -13.73 -13.63
N GLY A 213 3.25 -14.28 -13.02
CA GLY A 213 4.64 -14.10 -13.45
C GLY A 213 5.06 -12.64 -13.42
N LEU A 214 4.81 -11.98 -12.30
CA LEU A 214 5.25 -10.63 -12.02
C LEU A 214 6.74 -10.62 -11.68
N ASP A 215 7.39 -9.47 -11.82
CA ASP A 215 8.81 -9.34 -11.47
C ASP A 215 9.02 -8.59 -10.16
N VAL A 216 8.21 -7.58 -9.88
CA VAL A 216 8.11 -6.92 -8.58
C VAL A 216 6.65 -6.68 -8.25
N LEU A 217 6.21 -7.10 -7.06
CA LEU A 217 4.91 -6.77 -6.49
C LEU A 217 5.15 -6.13 -5.14
N LEU A 218 4.85 -4.85 -4.99
CA LEU A 218 5.13 -4.10 -3.78
C LEU A 218 3.85 -3.59 -3.08
N THR A 219 3.95 -3.47 -1.75
CA THR A 219 2.90 -2.96 -0.89
C THR A 219 3.46 -2.34 0.40
N SER A 220 2.58 -1.88 1.30
CA SER A 220 2.97 -1.29 2.58
C SER A 220 1.97 -1.59 3.71
N SER A 221 2.45 -1.46 4.94
CA SER A 221 1.77 -1.90 6.17
C SER A 221 0.47 -1.18 6.47
N GLN A 222 0.37 0.12 6.19
CA GLN A 222 -0.73 1.02 6.61
C GLN A 222 -1.97 0.96 5.70
N LYS A 223 -2.13 -0.08 4.91
CA LYS A 223 -3.24 -0.32 3.98
C LYS A 223 -3.95 -1.62 4.34
N CYS A 224 -4.22 -2.49 3.37
CA CYS A 224 -4.97 -3.73 3.63
C CYS A 224 -4.30 -4.70 4.62
N PHE A 225 -3.03 -4.50 4.96
CA PHE A 225 -2.38 -5.23 6.05
C PHE A 225 -2.86 -4.81 7.45
N GLY A 226 -3.51 -3.66 7.60
CA GLY A 226 -4.09 -3.22 8.89
C GLY A 226 -3.06 -2.99 9.98
N LEU A 227 -1.91 -2.39 9.63
CA LEU A 227 -0.81 -2.11 10.54
C LEU A 227 -0.50 -0.61 10.57
N PRO A 228 0.17 -0.10 11.61
CA PRO A 228 0.72 1.25 11.56
C PRO A 228 1.68 1.43 10.38
N PRO A 229 1.83 2.66 9.86
CA PRO A 229 2.81 2.94 8.81
C PRO A 229 4.24 2.70 9.32
N GLY A 230 5.14 2.26 8.43
CA GLY A 230 6.57 2.09 8.74
C GLY A 230 7.20 0.83 8.18
N LEU A 231 6.41 -0.11 7.63
CA LEU A 231 6.93 -1.26 6.88
C LEU A 231 6.41 -1.25 5.44
N SER A 232 7.23 -1.78 4.55
CA SER A 232 6.85 -2.09 3.18
C SER A 232 7.39 -3.46 2.76
N PHE A 233 6.72 -4.09 1.81
CA PHE A 233 6.98 -5.46 1.39
C PHE A 233 7.07 -5.52 -0.13
N ALA A 234 8.02 -6.32 -0.67
CA ALA A 234 8.10 -6.58 -2.11
C ALA A 234 8.44 -8.04 -2.39
N ALA A 235 7.60 -8.74 -3.12
CA ALA A 235 7.99 -9.97 -3.80
C ALA A 235 8.80 -9.60 -5.04
N VAL A 236 9.92 -10.31 -5.26
CA VAL A 236 10.87 -10.02 -6.34
C VAL A 236 11.28 -11.31 -7.03
N SER A 237 11.15 -11.35 -8.37
CA SER A 237 11.47 -12.52 -9.20
C SER A 237 12.97 -12.71 -9.41
N ASP A 238 13.36 -13.89 -9.90
CA ASP A 238 14.75 -14.13 -10.33
C ASP A 238 15.14 -13.25 -11.52
N ARG A 239 14.20 -12.92 -12.41
CA ARG A 239 14.44 -12.00 -13.53
C ARG A 239 14.79 -10.60 -13.05
N ALA A 240 14.02 -10.07 -12.07
CA ALA A 240 14.31 -8.77 -11.46
C ALA A 240 15.66 -8.78 -10.72
N MET A 241 16.00 -9.86 -10.03
CA MET A 241 17.32 -10.03 -9.41
C MET A 241 18.45 -10.07 -10.43
N ALA A 242 18.27 -10.78 -11.56
CA ALA A 242 19.23 -10.81 -12.63
C ALA A 242 19.44 -9.41 -13.24
N MET A 243 18.38 -8.64 -13.44
CA MET A 243 18.47 -7.24 -13.88
C MET A 243 19.23 -6.40 -12.85
N ALA A 244 18.89 -6.49 -11.56
CA ALA A 244 19.56 -5.77 -10.48
C ALA A 244 21.06 -6.04 -10.47
N ALA A 245 21.49 -7.28 -10.72
CA ALA A 245 22.91 -7.65 -10.76
C ALA A 245 23.69 -6.91 -11.89
N THR A 246 23.02 -6.47 -12.96
CA THR A 246 23.65 -5.71 -14.06
C THR A 246 23.80 -4.23 -13.77
N ILE A 247 22.97 -3.68 -12.86
CA ILE A 247 22.92 -2.24 -12.55
C ILE A 247 23.96 -1.90 -11.49
N LYS A 248 24.85 -0.95 -11.78
CA LYS A 248 25.93 -0.55 -10.86
C LYS A 248 25.47 0.37 -9.75
N ASN A 249 24.57 1.31 -10.04
CA ASN A 249 24.14 2.35 -9.09
C ASN A 249 22.72 2.07 -8.56
N ARG A 250 22.56 0.98 -7.77
CA ARG A 250 21.29 0.61 -7.13
C ARG A 250 20.96 1.39 -5.85
N GLY A 251 21.88 2.23 -5.39
CA GLY A 251 21.83 2.81 -4.06
C GLY A 251 22.26 1.81 -2.99
N TYR A 252 21.93 2.08 -1.72
CA TYR A 252 22.30 1.20 -0.61
C TYR A 252 21.05 0.66 0.13
N TYR A 253 20.11 1.52 0.49
CA TYR A 253 19.02 1.16 1.40
C TYR A 253 18.02 0.17 0.79
N PHE A 254 17.74 0.31 -0.49
CA PHE A 254 16.82 -0.54 -1.26
C PHE A 254 17.54 -1.39 -2.31
N ASP A 255 18.82 -1.69 -2.12
CA ASP A 255 19.56 -2.59 -3.00
C ASP A 255 19.05 -4.03 -2.84
N PHE A 256 18.40 -4.56 -3.88
CA PHE A 256 17.81 -5.91 -3.87
C PHE A 256 18.87 -6.99 -3.64
N ILE A 257 20.10 -6.78 -4.10
CA ILE A 257 21.20 -7.73 -3.89
C ILE A 257 21.58 -7.79 -2.40
N GLU A 258 21.70 -6.63 -1.73
CA GLU A 258 21.99 -6.60 -0.31
C GLU A 258 20.81 -7.10 0.54
N LEU A 259 19.57 -6.76 0.15
CA LEU A 259 18.36 -7.28 0.81
C LEU A 259 18.31 -8.80 0.74
N GLU A 260 18.59 -9.40 -0.41
CA GLU A 260 18.64 -10.86 -0.59
C GLU A 260 19.74 -11.52 0.23
N LYS A 261 20.96 -10.98 0.20
CA LYS A 261 22.11 -11.48 0.95
C LYS A 261 21.84 -11.58 2.46
N PHE A 262 21.12 -10.60 3.02
CA PHE A 262 20.71 -10.62 4.42
C PHE A 262 19.45 -11.47 4.64
N GLY A 263 18.49 -11.42 3.74
CA GLY A 263 17.25 -12.20 3.80
C GLY A 263 17.51 -13.71 3.85
N GLN A 264 18.49 -14.21 3.08
CA GLN A 264 18.92 -15.63 3.12
C GLN A 264 19.42 -16.07 4.50
N LYS A 265 19.81 -15.14 5.35
CA LYS A 265 20.24 -15.38 6.74
C LYS A 265 19.13 -15.05 7.74
N ASN A 266 17.89 -14.85 7.30
CA ASN A 266 16.77 -14.36 8.10
C ASN A 266 17.10 -13.07 8.83
N ASN A 267 17.70 -12.11 8.12
CA ASN A 267 18.17 -10.85 8.67
C ASN A 267 17.90 -9.67 7.73
N THR A 268 18.22 -8.47 8.15
CA THR A 268 18.09 -7.22 7.39
C THR A 268 19.43 -6.50 7.30
N PRO A 269 19.75 -5.78 6.20
CA PRO A 269 21.00 -5.03 6.10
C PRO A 269 21.08 -3.87 7.10
N SER A 270 19.96 -3.20 7.36
CA SER A 270 19.84 -2.10 8.33
C SER A 270 18.97 -2.52 9.51
N THR A 271 19.07 -1.80 10.64
CA THR A 271 18.25 -2.05 11.83
C THR A 271 16.76 -1.93 11.48
N PRO A 272 15.95 -2.98 11.68
CA PRO A 272 14.54 -2.98 11.34
C PRO A 272 13.67 -2.38 12.44
N ALA A 273 12.43 -2.02 12.11
CA ALA A 273 11.40 -1.60 13.06
C ALA A 273 10.82 -2.81 13.80
N ILE A 274 11.52 -3.34 14.80
CA ILE A 274 11.22 -4.61 15.49
C ILE A 274 9.81 -4.62 16.08
N SER A 275 9.38 -3.52 16.72
CA SER A 275 8.02 -3.42 17.27
C SER A 275 6.94 -3.60 16.20
N LEU A 276 7.11 -2.98 15.04
CA LEU A 276 6.20 -3.19 13.90
C LEU A 276 6.27 -4.61 13.35
N MET A 277 7.43 -5.27 13.42
CA MET A 277 7.54 -6.67 13.00
C MET A 277 6.81 -7.62 13.95
N TYR A 278 6.73 -7.33 15.25
CA TYR A 278 5.87 -8.07 16.16
C TYR A 278 4.39 -7.93 15.82
N ALA A 279 3.96 -6.71 15.48
CA ALA A 279 2.59 -6.45 15.03
C ALA A 279 2.31 -7.15 13.69
N LEU A 280 3.27 -7.12 12.75
CA LEU A 280 3.18 -7.82 11.47
C LEU A 280 3.05 -9.33 11.65
N ASP A 281 3.85 -9.93 12.53
CA ASP A 281 3.81 -11.37 12.81
C ASP A 281 2.42 -11.80 13.29
N LYS A 282 1.86 -11.06 14.27
CA LYS A 282 0.50 -11.30 14.78
C LYS A 282 -0.56 -11.09 13.69
N GLN A 283 -0.48 -9.99 12.93
CA GLN A 283 -1.48 -9.68 11.91
C GLN A 283 -1.48 -10.73 10.78
N LEU A 284 -0.31 -11.25 10.42
CA LEU A 284 -0.21 -12.33 9.45
C LEU A 284 -0.84 -13.64 9.97
N ASP A 285 -0.69 -13.94 11.26
CA ASP A 285 -1.37 -15.08 11.87
C ASP A 285 -2.89 -14.92 11.82
N ASP A 286 -3.41 -13.74 12.15
CA ASP A 286 -4.84 -13.44 12.11
C ASP A 286 -5.40 -13.51 10.67
N MET A 287 -4.67 -12.96 9.69
CA MET A 287 -5.05 -13.01 8.27
C MET A 287 -5.12 -14.45 7.74
N LEU A 288 -4.14 -15.29 8.10
CA LEU A 288 -4.11 -16.69 7.69
C LEU A 288 -5.17 -17.51 8.43
N ALA A 289 -5.48 -17.19 9.68
CA ALA A 289 -6.56 -17.81 10.44
C ALA A 289 -7.95 -17.42 9.90
N GLU A 290 -8.17 -16.17 9.45
CA GLU A 290 -9.36 -15.75 8.71
C GLU A 290 -9.49 -16.55 7.40
N GLY A 291 -8.36 -16.88 6.79
CA GLY A 291 -8.25 -17.44 5.44
C GLY A 291 -8.28 -16.34 4.38
N LEU A 292 -7.31 -16.35 3.46
CA LEU A 292 -7.15 -15.27 2.48
C LEU A 292 -8.38 -15.13 1.56
N ASP A 293 -8.98 -16.23 1.13
CA ASP A 293 -10.17 -16.19 0.28
C ASP A 293 -11.37 -15.57 1.03
N ASN A 294 -11.56 -15.88 2.33
CA ASN A 294 -12.58 -15.27 3.16
C ASN A 294 -12.33 -13.75 3.31
N ARG A 295 -11.06 -13.37 3.51
CA ARG A 295 -10.66 -11.97 3.60
C ARG A 295 -10.98 -11.21 2.31
N PHE A 296 -10.67 -11.77 1.15
CA PHE A 296 -11.00 -11.16 -0.15
C PHE A 296 -12.51 -11.06 -0.36
N ALA A 297 -13.27 -12.10 -0.02
CA ALA A 297 -14.73 -12.08 -0.10
C ALA A 297 -15.34 -11.00 0.80
N ARG A 298 -14.79 -10.81 2.02
CA ARG A 298 -15.22 -9.74 2.93
C ARG A 298 -14.95 -8.36 2.31
N HIS A 299 -13.76 -8.10 1.76
CA HIS A 299 -13.46 -6.83 1.08
C HIS A 299 -14.39 -6.58 -0.09
N ALA A 300 -14.62 -7.56 -0.95
CA ALA A 300 -15.55 -7.44 -2.08
C ALA A 300 -16.98 -7.14 -1.62
N LYS A 301 -17.45 -7.78 -0.53
CA LYS A 301 -18.77 -7.52 0.06
C LYS A 301 -18.87 -6.09 0.59
N LEU A 302 -17.90 -5.62 1.36
CA LEU A 302 -17.88 -4.26 1.90
C LEU A 302 -17.80 -3.21 0.78
N ALA A 303 -17.02 -3.50 -0.27
CA ALA A 303 -16.96 -2.68 -1.46
C ALA A 303 -18.33 -2.57 -2.15
N GLN A 304 -19.04 -3.69 -2.32
CA GLN A 304 -20.37 -3.68 -2.94
C GLN A 304 -21.37 -2.88 -2.09
N MET A 305 -21.42 -3.12 -0.78
CA MET A 305 -22.25 -2.33 0.14
C MET A 305 -21.99 -0.82 0.03
N THR A 306 -20.70 -0.44 -0.06
CA THR A 306 -20.32 0.96 -0.18
C THR A 306 -20.70 1.54 -1.54
N ARG A 307 -20.53 0.78 -2.63
CA ARG A 307 -20.95 1.18 -3.98
C ARG A 307 -22.47 1.35 -4.07
N ASP A 308 -23.24 0.44 -3.48
CA ASP A 308 -24.70 0.51 -3.47
C ASP A 308 -25.17 1.79 -2.76
N TRP A 309 -24.66 2.04 -1.54
CA TRP A 309 -24.94 3.26 -0.80
C TRP A 309 -24.50 4.52 -1.59
N ALA A 310 -23.30 4.49 -2.18
CA ALA A 310 -22.79 5.64 -2.92
C ALA A 310 -23.60 5.92 -4.20
N THR A 311 -24.14 4.90 -4.85
CA THR A 311 -24.97 5.04 -6.05
C THR A 311 -26.36 5.58 -5.69
N GLU A 312 -26.93 5.19 -4.55
CA GLU A 312 -28.21 5.72 -4.06
C GLU A 312 -28.08 7.19 -3.64
N MET A 313 -27.03 7.54 -2.94
CA MET A 313 -26.88 8.86 -2.32
C MET A 313 -26.15 9.89 -3.19
N PHE A 314 -25.28 9.45 -4.09
CA PHE A 314 -24.37 10.26 -4.92
C PHE A 314 -24.20 9.64 -6.32
N ALA A 315 -22.95 9.44 -6.73
CA ALA A 315 -22.53 8.64 -7.88
C ALA A 315 -21.12 8.08 -7.62
N LEU A 316 -20.77 7.01 -8.35
CA LEU A 316 -19.38 6.52 -8.34
C LEU A 316 -18.52 7.38 -9.27
N PHE A 317 -17.28 7.62 -8.86
CA PHE A 317 -16.31 8.38 -9.69
C PHE A 317 -15.59 7.50 -10.71
N PRO A 318 -15.09 6.27 -10.32
CA PRO A 318 -14.37 5.41 -11.26
C PRO A 318 -15.23 4.93 -12.42
N GLU A 319 -14.58 4.61 -13.53
CA GLU A 319 -15.17 3.97 -14.68
C GLU A 319 -15.84 2.66 -14.30
N LYS A 320 -17.09 2.46 -14.77
CA LYS A 320 -17.88 1.27 -14.49
C LYS A 320 -17.16 -0.01 -14.92
N GLY A 321 -17.08 -0.98 -14.01
CA GLY A 321 -16.41 -2.27 -14.19
C GLY A 321 -14.93 -2.26 -13.83
N TYR A 322 -14.43 -1.12 -13.32
CA TYR A 322 -13.05 -0.96 -12.84
C TYR A 322 -12.99 -0.38 -11.42
N GLU A 323 -14.08 -0.47 -10.69
CA GLU A 323 -14.17 0.00 -9.30
C GLU A 323 -13.29 -0.84 -8.37
N SER A 324 -12.67 -0.18 -7.40
CA SER A 324 -11.82 -0.84 -6.41
C SER A 324 -12.62 -1.61 -5.36
N ASP A 325 -12.10 -2.78 -4.96
CA ASP A 325 -12.65 -3.57 -3.84
C ASP A 325 -12.06 -3.20 -2.47
N THR A 326 -11.24 -2.16 -2.38
CA THR A 326 -10.62 -1.73 -1.12
C THR A 326 -10.91 -0.28 -0.75
N VAL A 327 -11.23 0.57 -1.74
CA VAL A 327 -11.59 1.97 -1.54
C VAL A 327 -12.65 2.40 -2.56
N THR A 328 -13.75 2.97 -2.10
CA THR A 328 -14.78 3.55 -2.97
C THR A 328 -14.55 5.05 -3.09
N CYS A 329 -14.32 5.54 -4.32
CA CYS A 329 -14.27 6.97 -4.63
C CYS A 329 -15.66 7.43 -5.09
N VAL A 330 -16.25 8.33 -4.33
CA VAL A 330 -17.61 8.85 -4.55
C VAL A 330 -17.53 10.22 -5.21
N ALA A 331 -18.21 10.40 -6.35
CA ALA A 331 -18.37 11.71 -6.97
C ALA A 331 -19.34 12.56 -6.13
N ASN A 332 -18.89 13.72 -5.69
CA ASN A 332 -19.67 14.62 -4.80
C ASN A 332 -20.74 15.41 -5.59
N THR A 333 -21.70 14.67 -6.17
CA THR A 333 -22.78 15.24 -7.02
C THR A 333 -23.70 16.19 -6.26
N ARG A 334 -23.77 16.06 -4.94
CA ARG A 334 -24.61 16.91 -4.06
C ARG A 334 -23.89 18.18 -3.58
N LYS A 335 -22.61 18.36 -3.95
CA LYS A 335 -21.77 19.46 -3.47
C LYS A 335 -21.72 19.54 -1.94
N THR A 336 -21.75 18.40 -1.27
CA THR A 336 -21.65 18.27 0.17
C THR A 336 -20.33 18.88 0.65
N ASP A 337 -20.37 19.69 1.72
CA ASP A 337 -19.15 20.14 2.39
C ASP A 337 -18.52 18.95 3.14
N ILE A 338 -17.44 18.39 2.59
CA ILE A 338 -16.76 17.25 3.18
C ILE A 338 -16.08 17.59 4.51
N GLY A 339 -15.67 18.86 4.69
CA GLY A 339 -15.15 19.34 5.97
C GLY A 339 -16.21 19.32 7.07
N ALA A 340 -17.42 19.84 6.77
CA ALA A 340 -18.57 19.79 7.68
C ALA A 340 -19.01 18.35 7.97
N LEU A 341 -19.04 17.48 6.93
CA LEU A 341 -19.33 16.05 7.10
C LEU A 341 -18.32 15.39 8.06
N ASN A 342 -17.02 15.59 7.85
CA ASN A 342 -15.99 15.00 8.71
C ASN A 342 -16.05 15.54 10.14
N LYS A 343 -16.40 16.81 10.35
CA LYS A 343 -16.65 17.37 11.69
C LYS A 343 -17.83 16.67 12.38
N PHE A 344 -18.91 16.41 11.65
CA PHE A 344 -20.08 15.70 12.15
C PHE A 344 -19.77 14.23 12.48
N LEU A 345 -19.00 13.54 11.62
CA LEU A 345 -18.57 12.16 11.81
C LEU A 345 -17.58 12.06 12.98
N ALA A 346 -16.64 12.99 13.12
CA ALA A 346 -15.67 12.99 14.22
C ALA A 346 -16.34 13.07 15.60
N ALA A 347 -17.45 13.83 15.72
CA ALA A 347 -18.25 13.85 16.95
C ALA A 347 -18.93 12.50 17.25
N ARG A 348 -18.88 11.53 16.32
CA ARG A 348 -19.38 10.14 16.43
C ARG A 348 -18.25 9.11 16.38
N GLY A 349 -16.99 9.56 16.48
CA GLY A 349 -15.84 8.68 16.48
C GLY A 349 -15.52 8.09 15.08
N GLN A 350 -15.83 8.79 13.99
CA GLN A 350 -15.62 8.29 12.62
C GLN A 350 -15.07 9.39 11.71
N ASN A 351 -14.39 9.03 10.62
CA ASN A 351 -14.05 9.94 9.55
C ASN A 351 -13.93 9.27 8.18
N VAL A 352 -14.05 10.04 7.11
CA VAL A 352 -13.79 9.64 5.72
C VAL A 352 -12.79 10.59 5.09
N SER A 353 -12.23 10.25 3.93
CA SER A 353 -11.24 11.08 3.25
C SER A 353 -11.89 11.98 2.20
N ASP A 354 -11.50 13.25 2.18
CA ASP A 354 -11.78 14.13 1.03
C ASP A 354 -11.12 13.58 -0.26
N GLY A 355 -11.46 14.13 -1.42
CA GLY A 355 -10.78 13.88 -2.67
C GLY A 355 -9.27 14.12 -2.56
N TYR A 356 -8.49 13.52 -3.45
CA TYR A 356 -7.04 13.68 -3.45
C TYR A 356 -6.58 14.61 -4.58
N GLY A 357 -5.62 15.49 -4.29
CA GLY A 357 -5.07 16.40 -5.30
C GLY A 357 -6.17 17.26 -5.95
N GLU A 358 -6.26 17.23 -7.27
CA GLU A 358 -7.24 17.98 -8.06
C GLU A 358 -8.70 17.53 -7.88
N LEU A 359 -8.91 16.36 -7.26
CA LEU A 359 -10.24 15.82 -6.95
C LEU A 359 -10.79 16.32 -5.60
N LYS A 360 -10.02 17.14 -4.86
CA LYS A 360 -10.47 17.68 -3.57
C LYS A 360 -11.77 18.49 -3.72
N GLY A 361 -12.75 18.17 -2.87
CA GLY A 361 -14.10 18.74 -2.92
C GLY A 361 -14.99 18.21 -4.06
N LYS A 362 -14.40 17.67 -5.14
CA LYS A 362 -15.14 17.05 -6.27
C LYS A 362 -15.54 15.61 -5.96
N THR A 363 -14.75 14.93 -5.16
CA THR A 363 -14.96 13.55 -4.71
C THR A 363 -14.70 13.44 -3.22
N PHE A 364 -15.06 12.30 -2.63
CA PHE A 364 -14.56 11.83 -1.34
C PHE A 364 -14.37 10.32 -1.39
N ARG A 365 -13.60 9.77 -0.45
CA ARG A 365 -13.23 8.36 -0.47
C ARG A 365 -13.58 7.68 0.83
N ILE A 366 -14.17 6.49 0.72
CA ILE A 366 -14.49 5.60 1.83
C ILE A 366 -13.64 4.36 1.66
N ALA A 367 -12.73 4.11 2.61
CA ALA A 367 -11.94 2.88 2.63
C ALA A 367 -12.67 1.82 3.44
N HIS A 368 -12.64 0.60 2.93
CA HIS A 368 -13.15 -0.60 3.59
C HIS A 368 -12.04 -1.66 3.62
N MET A 369 -10.84 -1.20 4.01
CA MET A 369 -9.59 -1.97 4.04
C MET A 369 -9.38 -2.69 5.35
N ALA A 370 -8.39 -3.59 5.36
CA ALA A 370 -7.87 -4.27 6.53
C ALA A 370 -8.92 -5.10 7.26
N ASP A 371 -9.21 -4.79 8.52
CA ASP A 371 -10.10 -5.56 9.38
C ASP A 371 -11.48 -4.89 9.58
N THR A 372 -11.84 -3.94 8.69
CA THR A 372 -13.17 -3.32 8.67
C THR A 372 -14.27 -4.38 8.53
N THR A 373 -15.34 -4.24 9.30
CA THR A 373 -16.49 -5.16 9.33
C THR A 373 -17.73 -4.58 8.66
N GLU A 374 -18.73 -5.41 8.38
CA GLU A 374 -20.05 -4.95 7.91
C GLU A 374 -20.69 -3.97 8.89
N GLN A 375 -20.65 -4.27 10.17
CA GLN A 375 -21.23 -3.43 11.21
C GLN A 375 -20.60 -2.02 11.19
N ASP A 376 -19.28 -1.93 11.02
CA ASP A 376 -18.58 -0.65 10.89
C ASP A 376 -19.10 0.17 9.70
N MET A 377 -19.34 -0.48 8.55
CA MET A 377 -19.86 0.20 7.37
C MET A 377 -21.30 0.67 7.55
N LEU A 378 -22.16 -0.16 8.16
CA LEU A 378 -23.54 0.22 8.44
C LEU A 378 -23.61 1.44 9.38
N GLU A 379 -22.84 1.44 10.46
CA GLU A 379 -22.74 2.57 11.39
C GLU A 379 -22.23 3.85 10.70
N LEU A 380 -21.25 3.72 9.79
CA LEU A 380 -20.78 4.85 8.99
C LEU A 380 -21.89 5.39 8.08
N PHE A 381 -22.61 4.51 7.35
CA PHE A 381 -23.68 4.93 6.44
C PHE A 381 -24.84 5.58 7.19
N ASP A 382 -25.22 5.05 8.36
CA ASP A 382 -26.25 5.68 9.20
C ASP A 382 -25.83 7.09 9.65
N ALA A 383 -24.59 7.27 10.07
CA ALA A 383 -24.07 8.58 10.45
C ALA A 383 -24.03 9.56 9.25
N MET A 384 -23.57 9.10 8.09
CA MET A 384 -23.55 9.91 6.87
C MET A 384 -24.96 10.28 6.43
N ASN A 385 -25.90 9.33 6.44
CA ASN A 385 -27.31 9.57 6.10
C ASN A 385 -27.95 10.58 7.06
N ALA A 386 -27.63 10.54 8.36
CA ALA A 386 -28.10 11.52 9.34
C ALA A 386 -27.59 12.94 9.04
N PHE A 387 -26.36 13.07 8.57
CA PHE A 387 -25.83 14.36 8.12
C PHE A 387 -26.53 14.89 6.86
N LEU A 388 -26.74 14.01 5.87
CA LEU A 388 -27.31 14.39 4.58
C LEU A 388 -28.82 14.78 4.64
N LYS A 389 -29.49 14.48 5.76
CA LYS A 389 -30.89 14.86 6.03
C LYS A 389 -31.02 16.24 6.69
N GLN A 390 -29.93 16.88 7.14
CA GLN A 390 -29.90 18.22 7.74
C GLN A 390 -29.96 19.30 6.67
#